data_e5ebdd5af818619591a62c110e3e68bb
#
_entry.id   e5ebdd5af818619591a62c110e3e68bb
#
_cell.length_a   1.000
_cell.length_b   1.000
_cell.length_c   1.000
_cell.angle_alpha   90.00
_cell.angle_beta   90.00
_cell.angle_gamma   90.00
#
_symmetry.space_group_name_H-M   'P 1'
#
loop_
_entity.id
_entity.type
_entity.pdbx_description
1 polymer ?
#
loop_
_entity_poly.entity_id
_entity_poly.type
_entity_poly.pdbx_seq_one_letter_code
_entity_poly.pdbx_strand_id
1 'polypeptide(L)'
;MSVIENSKLTVVGAGSVGSSTAYAALIRGSARHVALYDIATEKVEAEVLDLAHGTQFTGTSDIVGGSDLSVVEGSHVVVITAGAKQKPGQTRIELASTNAGILRAM
;
A
#
# COMPACT_ATOMS: atom_id res chain seq x y z
N MET A 1 -13.02 -7.30 17.53
CA MET A 1 -14.22 -6.56 17.17
C MET A 1 -13.85 -5.26 16.51
N SER A 2 -14.42 -4.95 15.37
CA SER A 2 -14.20 -3.68 14.71
C SER A 2 -15.19 -2.66 15.23
N VAL A 3 -14.71 -1.49 15.59
CA VAL A 3 -15.55 -0.37 16.04
C VAL A 3 -15.79 0.66 14.93
N ILE A 4 -15.18 0.46 13.77
CA ILE A 4 -15.30 1.35 12.63
C ILE A 4 -15.94 0.60 11.49
N GLU A 5 -17.16 1.01 11.10
CA GLU A 5 -17.80 0.48 9.91
C GLU A 5 -17.10 1.05 8.67
N ASN A 6 -17.03 0.23 7.62
CA ASN A 6 -16.36 0.61 6.37
C ASN A 6 -14.93 1.12 6.58
N SER A 7 -14.21 0.51 7.52
CA SER A 7 -12.82 0.87 7.77
C SER A 7 -11.97 0.71 6.52
N LYS A 8 -11.03 1.63 6.35
CA LYS A 8 -10.12 1.63 5.20
C LYS A 8 -8.67 1.68 5.66
N LEU A 9 -7.90 0.73 5.18
CA LEU A 9 -6.45 0.69 5.38
C LEU A 9 -5.79 0.90 4.03
N THR A 10 -4.94 1.90 3.93
CA THR A 10 -4.19 2.20 2.72
C THR A 10 -2.71 1.87 2.93
N VAL A 11 -2.14 1.15 1.98
CA VAL A 11 -0.71 0.86 1.93
C VAL A 11 -0.10 1.74 0.84
N VAL A 12 0.88 2.54 1.19
CA VAL A 12 1.64 3.38 0.27
C VAL A 12 2.94 2.66 -0.06
N GLY A 13 3.08 2.29 -1.32
CA GLY A 13 4.21 1.53 -1.83
C GLY A 13 3.80 0.14 -2.27
N ALA A 14 3.89 -0.13 -3.58
CA ALA A 14 3.49 -1.40 -4.19
C ALA A 14 4.67 -2.34 -4.45
N GLY A 15 5.74 -2.20 -3.69
CA GLY A 15 6.86 -3.13 -3.70
C GLY A 15 6.53 -4.42 -2.96
N SER A 16 7.53 -5.26 -2.76
CA SER A 16 7.33 -6.57 -2.11
C SER A 16 6.69 -6.45 -0.73
N VAL A 17 7.16 -5.51 0.08
CA VAL A 17 6.64 -5.33 1.44
C VAL A 17 5.22 -4.79 1.42
N GLY A 18 4.96 -3.76 0.59
CA GLY A 18 3.63 -3.16 0.50
C GLY A 18 2.58 -4.13 -0.04
N SER A 19 2.89 -4.84 -1.12
CA SER A 19 1.98 -5.82 -1.70
C SER A 19 1.69 -6.96 -0.74
N SER A 20 2.72 -7.46 -0.02
CA SER A 20 2.54 -8.50 0.99
C SER A 20 1.70 -8.01 2.17
N THR A 21 1.90 -6.77 2.59
CA THR A 21 1.11 -6.15 3.66
C THR A 21 -0.37 -6.05 3.27
N ALA A 22 -0.63 -5.59 2.06
CA ALA A 22 -2.00 -5.50 1.54
C ALA A 22 -2.66 -6.88 1.47
N TYR A 23 -1.93 -7.88 0.99
CA TYR A 23 -2.43 -9.24 0.90
C TYR A 23 -2.76 -9.81 2.28
N ALA A 24 -1.87 -9.63 3.24
CA ALA A 24 -2.11 -10.08 4.62
C ALA A 24 -3.33 -9.40 5.22
N ALA A 25 -3.51 -8.11 4.96
CA ALA A 25 -4.68 -7.37 5.45
C ALA A 25 -5.99 -7.91 4.85
N LEU A 26 -5.97 -8.30 3.57
CA LEU A 26 -7.13 -8.93 2.93
C LEU A 26 -7.46 -10.28 3.55
N ILE A 27 -6.45 -11.12 3.74
CA ILE A 27 -6.63 -12.46 4.31
C ILE A 27 -7.17 -12.37 5.74
N ARG A 28 -6.63 -11.46 6.54
CA ARG A 28 -7.01 -11.31 7.94
C ARG A 28 -8.30 -10.52 8.12
N GLY A 29 -8.75 -9.83 7.11
CA GLY A 29 -9.90 -8.94 7.24
C GLY A 29 -9.62 -7.76 8.17
N SER A 30 -8.41 -7.23 8.12
CA SER A 30 -7.98 -6.13 9.01
C SER A 30 -8.77 -4.85 8.81
N ALA A 31 -9.31 -4.65 7.61
CA ALA A 31 -10.18 -3.54 7.27
C ALA A 31 -11.20 -3.98 6.23
N ARG A 32 -12.32 -3.29 6.16
CA ARG A 32 -13.35 -3.56 5.15
C ARG A 32 -12.83 -3.26 3.75
N HIS A 33 -12.07 -2.19 3.63
CA HIS A 33 -11.47 -1.75 2.37
C HIS A 33 -9.96 -1.67 2.52
N VAL A 34 -9.25 -2.26 1.58
CA VAL A 34 -7.79 -2.15 1.49
C VAL A 34 -7.46 -1.40 0.22
N ALA A 35 -6.59 -0.41 0.31
CA ALA A 35 -6.14 0.36 -0.84
C ALA A 35 -4.63 0.26 -0.97
N LEU A 36 -4.15 0.24 -2.20
CA LEU A 36 -2.72 0.20 -2.50
C LEU A 36 -2.38 1.36 -3.43
N TYR A 37 -1.46 2.19 -3.00
CA TYR A 37 -1.02 3.37 -3.75
C TYR A 37 0.45 3.26 -4.10
N ASP A 38 0.79 3.60 -5.34
CA ASP A 38 2.17 3.78 -5.78
C ASP A 38 2.19 4.75 -6.97
N ILE A 39 3.28 5.49 -7.13
CA ILE A 39 3.46 6.36 -8.28
C ILE A 39 3.70 5.58 -9.57
N ALA A 40 4.16 4.36 -9.48
CA ALA A 40 4.38 3.47 -10.62
C ALA A 40 3.05 2.87 -11.07
N THR A 41 2.35 3.52 -11.98
CA THR A 41 0.98 3.18 -12.38
C THR A 41 0.82 1.74 -12.81
N GLU A 42 1.65 1.26 -13.73
CA GLU A 42 1.53 -0.10 -14.24
C GLU A 42 1.75 -1.15 -13.15
N LYS A 43 2.70 -0.89 -12.28
CA LYS A 43 3.03 -1.81 -11.19
C LYS A 43 1.90 -1.93 -10.18
N VAL A 44 1.36 -0.80 -9.74
CA VAL A 44 0.29 -0.82 -8.73
C VAL A 44 -0.99 -1.40 -9.31
N GLU A 45 -1.31 -1.11 -10.55
CA GLU A 45 -2.49 -1.68 -11.19
C GLU A 45 -2.39 -3.19 -11.35
N ALA A 46 -1.21 -3.70 -11.72
CA ALA A 46 -0.98 -5.13 -11.83
C ALA A 46 -1.10 -5.82 -10.46
N GLU A 47 -0.54 -5.25 -9.42
CA GLU A 47 -0.63 -5.80 -8.06
C GLU A 47 -2.06 -5.82 -7.54
N VAL A 48 -2.81 -4.74 -7.77
CA VAL A 48 -4.22 -4.67 -7.37
C VAL A 48 -5.03 -5.74 -8.08
N LEU A 49 -4.78 -5.95 -9.37
CA LEU A 49 -5.50 -6.95 -10.14
C LEU A 49 -5.23 -8.36 -9.61
N ASP A 50 -3.96 -8.69 -9.32
CA ASP A 50 -3.59 -9.97 -8.74
C ASP A 50 -4.26 -10.20 -7.38
N LEU A 51 -4.23 -9.19 -6.51
CA LEU A 51 -4.83 -9.30 -5.19
C LEU A 51 -6.35 -9.41 -5.27
N ALA A 52 -6.97 -8.66 -6.19
CA ALA A 52 -8.41 -8.72 -6.39
C ALA A 52 -8.87 -10.12 -6.83
N HIS A 53 -8.10 -10.79 -7.66
CA HIS A 53 -8.41 -12.15 -8.08
C HIS A 53 -8.42 -13.14 -6.91
N GLY A 54 -7.64 -12.88 -5.88
CA GLY A 54 -7.60 -13.72 -4.68
C GLY A 54 -8.73 -13.45 -3.68
N THR A 55 -9.46 -12.34 -3.81
CA THR A 55 -10.47 -11.97 -2.81
C THR A 55 -11.65 -12.92 -2.75
N GLN A 56 -11.91 -13.69 -3.79
CA GLN A 56 -12.97 -14.71 -3.76
C GLN A 56 -12.67 -15.82 -2.76
N PHE A 57 -11.41 -15.96 -2.33
CA PHE A 57 -10.99 -16.96 -1.36
C PHE A 57 -10.74 -16.37 0.03
N THR A 58 -10.98 -15.08 0.20
CA THR A 58 -10.81 -14.38 1.47
C THR A 58 -12.18 -13.98 2.05
N GLY A 59 -12.19 -13.15 3.06
CA GLY A 59 -13.43 -12.66 3.66
C GLY A 59 -14.09 -11.56 2.85
N THR A 60 -14.73 -10.62 3.53
CA THR A 60 -15.53 -9.56 2.92
C THR A 60 -14.73 -8.32 2.53
N SER A 61 -13.43 -8.30 2.79
CA SER A 61 -12.59 -7.15 2.42
C SER A 61 -12.40 -7.06 0.91
N ASP A 62 -12.32 -5.85 0.41
CA ASP A 62 -12.01 -5.61 -1.00
C ASP A 62 -10.70 -4.83 -1.14
N ILE A 63 -10.16 -4.79 -2.35
CA ILE A 63 -8.96 -4.04 -2.66
C ILE A 63 -9.19 -3.14 -3.87
N VAL A 64 -8.72 -1.90 -3.74
CA VAL A 64 -8.64 -0.93 -4.82
C VAL A 64 -7.25 -0.33 -4.81
N GLY A 65 -6.88 0.36 -5.86
CA GLY A 65 -5.60 1.04 -5.87
C GLY A 65 -5.29 1.70 -7.19
N GLY A 66 -4.22 2.41 -7.20
CA GLY A 66 -3.75 3.13 -8.37
C GLY A 66 -2.69 4.14 -8.01
N SER A 67 -2.35 4.99 -8.95
CA SER A 67 -1.33 6.02 -8.81
C SER A 67 -1.90 7.41 -8.52
N ASP A 68 -3.20 7.53 -8.35
CA ASP A 68 -3.85 8.78 -8.02
C ASP A 68 -3.96 8.92 -6.50
N LEU A 69 -3.62 10.08 -5.96
CA LEU A 69 -3.70 10.33 -4.53
C LEU A 69 -5.10 10.18 -3.93
N SER A 70 -6.13 10.24 -4.77
CA SER A 70 -7.50 9.98 -4.32
C SER A 70 -7.67 8.59 -3.70
N VAL A 71 -6.80 7.64 -4.06
CA VAL A 71 -6.79 6.30 -3.47
C VAL A 71 -6.62 6.36 -1.94
N VAL A 72 -5.89 7.35 -1.45
CA VAL A 72 -5.57 7.50 -0.02
C VAL A 72 -6.69 8.18 0.76
N GLU A 73 -7.61 8.87 0.08
CA GLU A 73 -8.68 9.59 0.74
C GLU A 73 -9.57 8.67 1.57
N GLY A 74 -9.98 9.17 2.73
CA GLY A 74 -10.88 8.43 3.61
C GLY A 74 -10.23 7.29 4.37
N SER A 75 -8.90 7.20 4.36
CA SER A 75 -8.18 6.16 5.09
C SER A 75 -8.28 6.36 6.59
N HIS A 76 -8.52 5.30 7.33
CA HIS A 76 -8.46 5.29 8.78
C HIS A 76 -7.03 4.99 9.26
N VAL A 77 -6.31 4.17 8.50
CA VAL A 77 -4.91 3.82 8.77
C VAL A 77 -4.13 3.87 7.46
N VAL A 78 -2.96 4.47 7.49
CA VAL A 78 -2.05 4.50 6.34
C VAL A 78 -0.73 3.85 6.76
N VAL A 79 -0.32 2.83 6.02
CA VAL A 79 0.96 2.15 6.22
C VAL A 79 1.88 2.55 5.07
N ILE A 80 3.00 3.15 5.40
CA ILE A 80 3.94 3.65 4.40
C ILE A 80 5.12 2.69 4.32
N THR A 81 5.24 2.03 3.17
CA THR A 81 6.37 1.15 2.85
C THR A 81 7.19 1.69 1.69
N ALA A 82 6.79 2.84 1.15
CA ALA A 82 7.47 3.45 0.02
C ALA A 82 8.86 3.94 0.41
N GLY A 83 9.77 3.88 -0.55
CA GLY A 83 11.14 4.33 -0.38
C GLY A 83 12.02 3.77 -1.46
N ALA A 84 13.18 4.39 -1.67
CA ALA A 84 14.17 3.93 -2.61
C ALA A 84 15.01 2.81 -1.98
N LYS A 85 15.45 1.87 -2.82
CA LYS A 85 16.42 0.86 -2.39
C LYS A 85 17.79 1.50 -2.27
N GLN A 86 18.57 1.04 -1.30
CA GLN A 86 19.96 1.47 -1.15
C GLN A 86 20.76 1.07 -2.38
N LYS A 87 21.44 2.05 -2.98
CA LYS A 87 22.28 1.81 -4.15
C LYS A 87 23.69 1.39 -3.71
N PRO A 88 24.42 0.64 -4.54
CA PRO A 88 25.82 0.34 -4.26
C PRO A 88 26.61 1.63 -4.00
N GLY A 89 27.37 1.66 -2.90
CA GLY A 89 28.16 2.83 -2.51
C GLY A 89 27.39 3.93 -1.79
N GLN A 90 26.08 3.82 -1.70
CA GLN A 90 25.24 4.77 -0.99
C GLN A 90 25.24 4.48 0.51
N THR A 91 25.42 5.52 1.33
CA THR A 91 25.33 5.37 2.78
C THR A 91 23.87 5.32 3.24
N ARG A 92 23.65 4.81 4.46
CA ARG A 92 22.29 4.81 5.05
C ARG A 92 21.77 6.23 5.28
N ILE A 93 22.66 7.19 5.56
CA ILE A 93 22.28 8.59 5.73
C ILE A 93 21.79 9.18 4.41
N GLU A 94 22.50 8.88 3.31
CA GLU A 94 22.11 9.33 1.98
C GLU A 94 20.75 8.72 1.59
N LEU A 95 20.56 7.43 1.88
CA LEU A 95 19.29 6.76 1.63
C LEU A 95 18.16 7.40 2.45
N ALA A 96 18.41 7.73 3.72
CA ALA A 96 17.43 8.39 4.57
C ALA A 96 17.02 9.75 4.01
N SER A 97 17.97 10.53 3.51
CA SER A 97 17.68 11.81 2.86
C SER A 97 16.83 11.64 1.61
N THR A 98 17.14 10.64 0.78
CA THR A 98 16.37 10.32 -0.42
C THR A 98 14.92 9.95 -0.05
N ASN A 99 14.77 9.08 0.94
CA ASN A 99 13.43 8.63 1.37
C ASN A 99 12.64 9.75 2.03
N ALA A 100 13.29 10.61 2.81
CA ALA A 100 12.63 11.78 3.38
C ALA A 100 12.10 12.71 2.29
N GLY A 101 12.86 12.90 1.22
CA GLY A 101 12.42 13.67 0.07
C GLY A 101 11.22 13.05 -0.64
N ILE A 102 11.20 11.74 -0.78
CA ILE A 102 10.07 11.00 -1.37
C ILE A 102 8.81 11.21 -0.51
N LEU A 103 8.91 11.03 0.79
CA LEU A 103 7.79 11.21 1.70
C LEU A 103 7.28 12.64 1.69
N ARG A 104 8.18 13.61 1.63
CA ARG A 104 7.81 15.02 1.58
C ARG A 104 7.04 15.36 0.30
N ALA A 105 7.39 14.72 -0.82
CA ALA A 105 6.72 14.96 -2.11
C ALA A 105 5.31 14.36 -2.16
N MET A 106 5.03 13.40 -1.32
CA MET A 106 3.70 12.79 -1.23
C MET A 106 2.79 13.60 -0.32
#